data_fc8534078c02aab377544822747fd29a
#
_entry.id   fc8534078c02aab377544822747fd29a
#
_cell.length_a   1.000
_cell.length_b   1.000
_cell.length_c   1.000
_cell.angle_alpha   90.00
_cell.angle_beta   90.00
_cell.angle_gamma   90.00
#
_symmetry.space_group_name_H-M   'P 1'
#
loop_
_entity.id
_entity.type
_entity.pdbx_description
1 polymer ?
#
loop_
_entity_poly.entity_id
_entity_poly.type
_entity_poly.pdbx_seq_one_letter_code
_entity_poly.pdbx_strand_id
1 'polypeptide(L)'
;MSIENLTKITESIKKFNLEENMYLSVETTPVIAANDIEKIKALKELGYNRISMGFQTVSEKLLESLGREGSKSIYEKAVENIRAVGFDRLNIDLMYGFLNQSDEDFANTIKYTIALNPEFITLYRNRYKGTKLESESQGVTLYKVNRQYDIAYNLLKKAGYIANNGKNTFSKIPKDMGTSSYLTKRVINATSYIGFGLGAQSFCGNYLAYNLGCADHMLNKYFDAIDNGIFPINDIADLPIEEVHAKALSVMFYFGFISMKAFKKRFNEDFKDVYGAQIEFLQNHRLMEYVDEDTFMLTDYGAAHLYGIIPLFYSERSINEMFAMSERWLNDKKGEEIFLEKYDRKAYDAPSIAVDLIVLNKDKSKVLLITRGSHPYVNYLALPGGFYQNTDDTIEYAAARELLEETSISVNITEENLVKISSSKARDPRGWVVSIAYMAVSYTHLR
;
A
#
# COMPACT_ATOMS: atom_id res chain seq x y z
N MET A 1 -11.13 -5.75 25.99
CA MET A 1 -10.73 -6.68 27.07
C MET A 1 -10.73 -5.91 28.39
N SER A 2 -11.25 -6.47 29.49
CA SER A 2 -11.21 -5.86 30.84
C SER A 2 -9.81 -5.93 31.43
N ILE A 3 -9.51 -5.08 32.43
CA ILE A 3 -8.25 -5.13 33.20
C ILE A 3 -8.09 -6.49 33.88
N GLU A 4 -9.16 -7.02 34.46
CA GLU A 4 -9.18 -8.35 35.08
C GLU A 4 -8.71 -9.46 34.13
N ASN A 5 -9.20 -9.47 32.89
CA ASN A 5 -8.81 -10.46 31.90
C ASN A 5 -7.37 -10.26 31.41
N LEU A 6 -6.92 -9.01 31.29
CA LEU A 6 -5.51 -8.70 30.98
C LEU A 6 -4.59 -9.24 32.08
N THR A 7 -4.95 -9.03 33.35
CA THR A 7 -4.24 -9.55 34.51
C THR A 7 -4.16 -11.08 34.48
N LYS A 8 -5.32 -11.76 34.31
CA LYS A 8 -5.36 -13.23 34.24
C LYS A 8 -4.45 -13.80 33.12
N ILE A 9 -4.47 -13.18 31.94
CA ILE A 9 -3.63 -13.60 30.82
C ILE A 9 -2.16 -13.40 31.16
N THR A 10 -1.79 -12.22 31.67
CA THR A 10 -0.40 -11.90 31.99
C THR A 10 0.16 -12.79 33.08
N GLU A 11 -0.63 -13.05 34.14
CA GLU A 11 -0.25 -13.97 35.21
C GLU A 11 -0.13 -15.42 34.73
N SER A 12 -1.00 -15.83 33.79
CA SER A 12 -0.90 -17.15 33.17
C SER A 12 0.36 -17.30 32.34
N ILE A 13 0.76 -16.26 31.61
CA ILE A 13 2.02 -16.23 30.85
C ILE A 13 3.21 -16.29 31.83
N LYS A 14 3.18 -15.57 32.94
CA LYS A 14 4.24 -15.57 33.96
C LYS A 14 4.46 -16.94 34.65
N LYS A 15 3.53 -17.87 34.52
CA LYS A 15 3.72 -19.27 35.02
C LYS A 15 4.68 -20.07 34.15
N PHE A 16 4.95 -19.67 32.92
CA PHE A 16 6.01 -20.26 32.13
C PHE A 16 7.38 -19.78 32.65
N ASN A 17 8.41 -20.56 32.43
CA ASN A 17 9.79 -20.18 32.79
C ASN A 17 10.29 -19.08 31.85
N LEU A 18 10.05 -17.81 32.23
CA LEU A 18 10.32 -16.66 31.40
C LEU A 18 11.74 -16.13 31.65
N GLU A 19 12.31 -15.50 30.61
CA GLU A 19 13.59 -14.78 30.76
C GLU A 19 13.40 -13.54 31.68
N GLU A 20 14.37 -13.20 32.50
CA GLU A 20 14.32 -12.06 33.44
C GLU A 20 14.05 -10.72 32.76
N ASN A 21 14.55 -10.54 31.52
CA ASN A 21 14.41 -9.30 30.75
C ASN A 21 13.42 -9.45 29.58
N MET A 22 12.29 -10.07 29.82
CA MET A 22 11.27 -10.28 28.81
C MET A 22 10.62 -8.96 28.36
N TYR A 23 10.45 -8.79 27.06
CA TYR A 23 9.68 -7.68 26.49
C TYR A 23 8.22 -8.07 26.36
N LEU A 24 7.34 -7.33 27.03
CA LEU A 24 5.89 -7.41 26.87
C LEU A 24 5.41 -6.24 26.03
N SER A 25 4.86 -6.56 24.87
CA SER A 25 4.25 -5.57 23.95
C SER A 25 2.75 -5.75 23.90
N VAL A 26 2.03 -4.65 23.74
CA VAL A 26 0.58 -4.69 23.55
C VAL A 26 0.17 -3.79 22.39
N GLU A 27 -0.83 -4.23 21.66
CA GLU A 27 -1.51 -3.41 20.66
C GLU A 27 -2.81 -2.87 21.24
N THR A 28 -3.08 -1.57 21.00
CA THR A 28 -4.31 -0.90 21.43
C THR A 28 -4.82 0.02 20.31
N THR A 29 -6.00 0.59 20.53
CA THR A 29 -6.53 1.61 19.64
C THR A 29 -6.39 2.99 20.27
N PRO A 30 -6.28 4.06 19.48
CA PRO A 30 -6.26 5.42 20.00
C PRO A 30 -7.44 5.76 20.90
N VAL A 31 -8.64 5.27 20.55
CA VAL A 31 -9.87 5.49 21.32
C VAL A 31 -9.75 4.87 22.72
N ILE A 32 -9.24 3.65 22.83
CA ILE A 32 -9.05 3.00 24.14
C ILE A 32 -8.00 3.76 24.96
N ALA A 33 -6.86 4.09 24.34
CA ALA A 33 -5.78 4.79 25.03
C ALA A 33 -6.18 6.21 25.48
N ALA A 34 -7.02 6.90 24.72
CA ALA A 34 -7.53 8.23 25.06
C ALA A 34 -8.54 8.21 26.22
N ASN A 35 -9.43 7.21 26.23
CA ASN A 35 -10.59 7.20 27.12
C ASN A 35 -10.40 6.35 28.39
N ASP A 36 -9.40 5.49 28.46
CA ASP A 36 -9.22 4.52 29.57
C ASP A 36 -7.74 4.55 30.06
N ILE A 37 -7.38 5.63 30.75
CA ILE A 37 -6.04 5.80 31.32
C ILE A 37 -5.74 4.73 32.38
N GLU A 38 -6.76 4.25 33.11
CA GLU A 38 -6.58 3.22 34.13
C GLU A 38 -6.14 1.89 33.50
N LYS A 39 -6.64 1.57 32.31
CA LYS A 39 -6.14 0.43 31.55
C LYS A 39 -4.69 0.58 31.13
N ILE A 40 -4.26 1.77 30.73
CA ILE A 40 -2.85 2.04 30.38
C ILE A 40 -1.96 1.90 31.62
N LYS A 41 -2.40 2.37 32.80
CA LYS A 41 -1.69 2.16 34.07
C LYS A 41 -1.58 0.67 34.42
N ALA A 42 -2.69 -0.06 34.36
CA ALA A 42 -2.68 -1.49 34.63
C ALA A 42 -1.73 -2.27 33.71
N LEU A 43 -1.65 -1.93 32.42
CA LEU A 43 -0.68 -2.51 31.49
C LEU A 43 0.76 -2.25 31.94
N LYS A 44 1.07 -1.04 32.38
CA LYS A 44 2.42 -0.68 32.87
C LYS A 44 2.78 -1.47 34.14
N GLU A 45 1.86 -1.56 35.09
CA GLU A 45 1.99 -2.31 36.34
C GLU A 45 2.17 -3.82 36.11
N LEU A 46 1.50 -4.38 35.09
CA LEU A 46 1.64 -5.77 34.67
C LEU A 46 3.01 -6.05 34.00
N GLY A 47 3.80 -5.01 33.70
CA GLY A 47 5.14 -5.13 33.14
C GLY A 47 5.21 -4.95 31.63
N TYR A 48 4.14 -4.50 30.97
CA TYR A 48 4.22 -4.11 29.57
C TYR A 48 5.14 -2.90 29.40
N ASN A 49 6.01 -2.94 28.44
CA ASN A 49 7.04 -1.91 28.23
C ASN A 49 6.98 -1.29 26.83
N ARG A 50 6.15 -1.81 25.92
CA ARG A 50 5.92 -1.26 24.57
C ARG A 50 4.43 -1.24 24.28
N ILE A 51 3.95 -0.11 23.73
CA ILE A 51 2.59 0.04 23.19
C ILE A 51 2.66 0.33 21.70
N SER A 52 1.81 -0.34 20.92
CA SER A 52 1.58 -0.04 19.51
C SER A 52 0.14 0.44 19.33
N MET A 53 -0.05 1.50 18.54
CA MET A 53 -1.37 2.03 18.21
C MET A 53 -1.56 2.18 16.70
N GLY A 54 -2.67 1.64 16.20
CA GLY A 54 -3.06 1.80 14.80
C GLY A 54 -3.80 3.12 14.55
N PHE A 55 -3.10 4.18 14.14
CA PHE A 55 -3.74 5.40 13.64
C PHE A 55 -4.28 5.20 12.23
N GLN A 56 -3.53 4.47 11.42
CA GLN A 56 -3.74 4.24 10.00
C GLN A 56 -3.59 5.52 9.17
N THR A 57 -4.35 6.56 9.46
CA THR A 57 -4.32 7.87 8.80
C THR A 57 -4.87 8.94 9.74
N VAL A 58 -4.63 10.21 9.42
CA VAL A 58 -5.29 11.38 10.07
C VAL A 58 -6.37 12.00 9.20
N SER A 59 -6.62 11.44 8.02
CA SER A 59 -7.71 11.87 7.15
C SER A 59 -9.04 11.29 7.66
N GLU A 60 -9.92 12.16 8.16
CA GLU A 60 -11.23 11.77 8.68
C GLU A 60 -12.07 11.05 7.63
N LYS A 61 -12.06 11.55 6.40
CA LYS A 61 -12.76 10.93 5.26
C LYS A 61 -12.28 9.49 5.01
N LEU A 62 -10.97 9.25 5.12
CA LEU A 62 -10.43 7.90 4.91
C LEU A 62 -10.73 7.00 6.11
N LEU A 63 -10.67 7.51 7.36
CA LEU A 63 -11.06 6.76 8.56
C LEU A 63 -12.52 6.31 8.49
N GLU A 64 -13.42 7.19 8.06
CA GLU A 64 -14.83 6.88 7.87
C GLU A 64 -15.03 5.74 6.85
N SER A 65 -14.32 5.80 5.70
CA SER A 65 -14.37 4.73 4.67
C SER A 65 -13.87 3.38 5.19
N LEU A 66 -12.94 3.40 6.15
CA LEU A 66 -12.41 2.21 6.83
C LEU A 66 -13.30 1.71 7.98
N GLY A 67 -14.38 2.43 8.30
CA GLY A 67 -15.23 2.15 9.46
C GLY A 67 -14.49 2.30 10.79
N ARG A 68 -13.54 3.24 10.86
CA ARG A 68 -12.73 3.50 12.05
C ARG A 68 -13.06 4.85 12.67
N GLU A 69 -13.14 4.88 13.98
CA GLU A 69 -13.23 6.11 14.76
C GLU A 69 -11.81 6.67 14.99
N GLY A 70 -11.65 7.96 14.80
CA GLY A 70 -10.40 8.66 15.08
C GLY A 70 -10.51 10.14 14.76
N SER A 71 -9.79 10.92 15.51
CA SER A 71 -9.59 12.35 15.27
C SER A 71 -8.25 12.79 15.86
N LYS A 72 -7.76 13.93 15.45
CA LYS A 72 -6.51 14.47 15.99
C LYS A 72 -6.55 14.61 17.51
N SER A 73 -7.67 15.09 18.08
CA SER A 73 -7.83 15.24 19.54
C SER A 73 -7.78 13.90 20.28
N ILE A 74 -8.35 12.83 19.71
CA ILE A 74 -8.26 11.47 20.26
C ILE A 74 -6.80 11.00 20.22
N TYR A 75 -6.07 11.24 19.12
CA TYR A 75 -4.68 10.82 18.96
C TYR A 75 -3.76 11.54 19.94
N GLU A 76 -3.92 12.85 20.09
CA GLU A 76 -3.16 13.67 21.06
C GLU A 76 -3.42 13.19 22.48
N LYS A 77 -4.69 12.98 22.85
CA LYS A 77 -5.06 12.50 24.18
C LYS A 77 -4.55 11.09 24.47
N ALA A 78 -4.57 10.20 23.48
CA ALA A 78 -4.01 8.86 23.61
C ALA A 78 -2.50 8.90 23.89
N VAL A 79 -1.75 9.71 23.13
CA VAL A 79 -0.30 9.89 23.34
C VAL A 79 -0.01 10.52 24.69
N GLU A 80 -0.76 11.57 25.08
CA GLU A 80 -0.65 12.21 26.40
C GLU A 80 -0.82 11.19 27.55
N ASN A 81 -1.87 10.39 27.51
CA ASN A 81 -2.13 9.36 28.53
C ASN A 81 -1.01 8.32 28.61
N ILE A 82 -0.53 7.83 27.46
CA ILE A 82 0.58 6.86 27.39
C ILE A 82 1.86 7.45 27.99
N ARG A 83 2.18 8.72 27.67
CA ARG A 83 3.34 9.41 28.23
C ARG A 83 3.20 9.68 29.72
N ALA A 84 2.02 10.10 30.18
CA ALA A 84 1.74 10.34 31.60
C ALA A 84 1.93 9.10 32.47
N VAL A 85 1.68 7.91 31.91
CA VAL A 85 1.91 6.62 32.59
C VAL A 85 3.38 6.17 32.52
N GLY A 86 4.23 6.83 31.72
CA GLY A 86 5.65 6.54 31.65
C GLY A 86 6.04 5.45 30.64
N PHE A 87 5.27 5.25 29.57
CA PHE A 87 5.73 4.47 28.44
C PHE A 87 6.68 5.29 27.56
N ASP A 88 7.85 4.73 27.29
CA ASP A 88 8.92 5.31 26.48
C ASP A 88 9.17 4.57 25.18
N ARG A 89 8.34 3.59 24.86
CA ARG A 89 8.41 2.76 23.63
C ARG A 89 7.04 2.72 22.95
N LEU A 90 6.67 3.84 22.37
CA LEU A 90 5.43 3.99 21.62
C LEU A 90 5.68 3.77 20.13
N ASN A 91 4.91 2.88 19.53
CA ASN A 91 4.84 2.70 18.09
C ASN A 91 3.49 3.20 17.55
N ILE A 92 3.51 3.88 16.43
CA ILE A 92 2.31 4.30 15.70
C ILE A 92 2.31 3.64 14.33
N ASP A 93 1.24 2.91 14.05
CA ASP A 93 1.04 2.22 12.78
C ASP A 93 0.25 3.10 11.82
N LEU A 94 0.79 3.32 10.63
CA LEU A 94 0.19 4.09 9.55
C LEU A 94 -0.01 3.21 8.32
N MET A 95 -1.03 3.52 7.53
CA MET A 95 -1.31 2.81 6.29
C MET A 95 -1.25 3.73 5.07
N TYR A 96 -0.78 3.19 3.95
CA TYR A 96 -0.70 3.88 2.67
C TYR A 96 -1.11 2.97 1.51
N GLY A 97 -1.30 3.56 0.34
CA GLY A 97 -1.71 2.83 -0.85
C GLY A 97 -3.23 2.65 -0.95
N PHE A 98 -4.03 3.50 -0.33
CA PHE A 98 -5.47 3.53 -0.57
C PHE A 98 -5.79 4.27 -1.88
N LEU A 99 -6.82 3.82 -2.59
CA LEU A 99 -7.24 4.41 -3.86
C LEU A 99 -7.47 5.93 -3.74
N ASN A 100 -8.23 6.34 -2.76
CA ASN A 100 -8.65 7.73 -2.54
C ASN A 100 -7.71 8.53 -1.63
N GLN A 101 -6.51 8.02 -1.29
CA GLN A 101 -5.51 8.71 -0.50
C GLN A 101 -4.58 9.49 -1.44
N SER A 102 -4.57 10.81 -1.34
CA SER A 102 -3.60 11.63 -2.08
C SER A 102 -2.20 11.55 -1.43
N ASP A 103 -1.18 11.92 -2.19
CA ASP A 103 0.19 12.02 -1.67
C ASP A 103 0.29 13.09 -0.57
N GLU A 104 -0.49 14.17 -0.70
CA GLU A 104 -0.56 15.23 0.30
C GLU A 104 -1.22 14.77 1.59
N ASP A 105 -2.34 14.03 1.52
CA ASP A 105 -3.00 13.46 2.70
C ASP A 105 -2.06 12.54 3.46
N PHE A 106 -1.32 11.70 2.72
CA PHE A 106 -0.35 10.81 3.35
C PHE A 106 0.84 11.57 3.95
N ALA A 107 1.41 12.54 3.23
CA ALA A 107 2.46 13.41 3.75
C ALA A 107 2.02 14.16 5.02
N ASN A 108 0.78 14.65 5.06
CA ASN A 108 0.22 15.30 6.24
C ASN A 108 0.04 14.33 7.41
N THR A 109 -0.35 13.08 7.14
CA THR A 109 -0.40 12.01 8.16
C THR A 109 0.99 11.76 8.75
N ILE A 110 2.03 11.65 7.92
CA ILE A 110 3.42 11.47 8.37
C ILE A 110 3.89 12.66 9.22
N LYS A 111 3.71 13.89 8.73
CA LYS A 111 4.12 15.11 9.46
C LYS A 111 3.44 15.23 10.81
N TYR A 112 2.15 14.96 10.87
CA TYR A 112 1.38 14.99 12.11
C TYR A 112 1.90 13.92 13.09
N THR A 113 2.14 12.70 12.61
CA THR A 113 2.66 11.62 13.46
C THR A 113 4.06 11.94 13.98
N ILE A 114 4.94 12.54 13.16
CA ILE A 114 6.26 13.01 13.59
C ILE A 114 6.14 14.05 14.72
N ALA A 115 5.17 14.97 14.65
CA ALA A 115 4.94 15.99 15.68
C ALA A 115 4.51 15.39 17.03
N LEU A 116 3.84 14.24 17.06
CA LEU A 116 3.51 13.49 18.27
C LEU A 116 4.72 12.78 18.89
N ASN A 117 5.84 12.78 18.19
CA ASN A 117 7.13 12.28 18.64
C ASN A 117 7.14 10.83 19.21
N PRO A 118 6.57 9.82 18.52
CA PRO A 118 6.71 8.44 18.95
C PRO A 118 8.15 7.94 18.73
N GLU A 119 8.55 6.89 19.45
CA GLU A 119 9.85 6.23 19.25
C GLU A 119 9.90 5.44 17.95
N PHE A 120 8.76 4.87 17.56
CA PHE A 120 8.65 4.04 16.36
C PHE A 120 7.46 4.43 15.51
N ILE A 121 7.63 4.35 14.20
CA ILE A 121 6.54 4.52 13.23
C ILE A 121 6.62 3.35 12.26
N THR A 122 5.51 2.61 12.11
CA THR A 122 5.43 1.50 11.17
C THR A 122 4.49 1.84 10.03
N LEU A 123 4.95 1.63 8.80
CA LEU A 123 4.20 1.88 7.58
C LEU A 123 3.68 0.56 7.02
N TYR A 124 2.37 0.44 6.85
CA TYR A 124 1.75 -0.72 6.22
C TYR A 124 1.16 -0.33 4.88
N ARG A 125 1.60 -1.02 3.83
CA ARG A 125 0.90 -0.95 2.56
C ARG A 125 -0.47 -1.62 2.69
N ASN A 126 -1.53 -0.94 2.23
CA ASN A 126 -2.86 -1.54 2.22
C ASN A 126 -2.89 -2.81 1.35
N ARG A 127 -3.41 -3.88 1.93
CA ARG A 127 -3.66 -5.16 1.26
C ARG A 127 -5.15 -5.29 1.05
N TYR A 128 -5.58 -5.22 -0.18
CA TYR A 128 -6.99 -5.21 -0.56
C TYR A 128 -7.66 -6.58 -0.50
N LYS A 129 -6.91 -7.66 -0.82
CA LYS A 129 -7.45 -9.02 -0.91
C LYS A 129 -8.13 -9.47 0.38
N GLY A 130 -9.36 -9.94 0.27
CA GLY A 130 -10.17 -10.39 1.40
C GLY A 130 -10.74 -9.27 2.26
N THR A 131 -10.71 -8.02 1.82
CA THR A 131 -11.27 -6.87 2.53
C THR A 131 -12.50 -6.31 1.81
N LYS A 132 -13.27 -5.45 2.50
CA LYS A 132 -14.40 -4.73 1.88
C LYS A 132 -13.98 -3.80 0.74
N LEU A 133 -12.68 -3.44 0.67
CA LEU A 133 -12.11 -2.54 -0.33
C LEU A 133 -11.45 -3.29 -1.49
N GLU A 134 -11.64 -4.60 -1.61
CA GLU A 134 -10.94 -5.41 -2.62
C GLU A 134 -11.18 -4.92 -4.05
N SER A 135 -12.40 -4.45 -4.35
CA SER A 135 -12.75 -3.88 -5.66
C SER A 135 -11.96 -2.61 -6.02
N GLU A 136 -11.42 -1.89 -5.03
CA GLU A 136 -10.62 -0.69 -5.27
C GLU A 136 -9.18 -1.01 -5.72
N SER A 137 -8.73 -2.25 -5.54
CA SER A 137 -7.33 -2.67 -5.77
C SER A 137 -6.85 -2.39 -7.20
N GLN A 138 -7.72 -2.51 -8.19
CA GLN A 138 -7.41 -2.30 -9.60
C GLN A 138 -7.04 -0.84 -9.94
N GLY A 139 -7.56 0.13 -9.16
CA GLY A 139 -7.24 1.55 -9.33
C GLY A 139 -5.93 1.98 -8.67
N VAL A 140 -5.26 1.08 -7.93
CA VAL A 140 -4.02 1.42 -7.20
C VAL A 140 -2.80 0.93 -7.96
N THR A 141 -2.01 1.87 -8.48
CA THR A 141 -0.79 1.57 -9.21
C THR A 141 0.42 1.38 -8.30
N LEU A 142 1.39 0.56 -8.73
CA LEU A 142 2.68 0.43 -8.04
C LEU A 142 3.41 1.78 -7.96
N TYR A 143 3.29 2.62 -8.98
CA TYR A 143 3.85 3.96 -8.99
C TYR A 143 3.35 4.81 -7.82
N LYS A 144 2.03 4.83 -7.59
CA LYS A 144 1.42 5.55 -6.46
C LYS A 144 1.96 5.05 -5.13
N VAL A 145 1.99 3.73 -4.95
CA VAL A 145 2.44 3.09 -3.71
C VAL A 145 3.91 3.39 -3.42
N ASN A 146 4.78 3.25 -4.41
CA ASN A 146 6.21 3.53 -4.28
C ASN A 146 6.45 5.01 -3.97
N ARG A 147 5.76 5.91 -4.68
CA ARG A 147 5.86 7.35 -4.44
C ARG A 147 5.43 7.74 -3.01
N GLN A 148 4.35 7.17 -2.50
CA GLN A 148 3.93 7.41 -1.12
C GLN A 148 4.97 6.90 -0.11
N TYR A 149 5.53 5.72 -0.34
CA TYR A 149 6.61 5.20 0.50
C TYR A 149 7.83 6.14 0.50
N ASP A 150 8.26 6.62 -0.67
CA ASP A 150 9.39 7.56 -0.80
C ASP A 150 9.14 8.88 -0.06
N ILE A 151 7.92 9.42 -0.15
CA ILE A 151 7.51 10.62 0.60
C ILE A 151 7.67 10.38 2.10
N ALA A 152 7.14 9.26 2.61
CA ALA A 152 7.24 8.93 4.02
C ALA A 152 8.69 8.70 4.46
N TYR A 153 9.46 7.93 3.70
CA TYR A 153 10.86 7.64 3.95
C TYR A 153 11.69 8.93 4.12
N ASN A 154 11.54 9.86 3.17
CA ASN A 154 12.27 11.12 3.18
C ASN A 154 11.85 12.01 4.36
N LEU A 155 10.56 12.10 4.68
CA LEU A 155 10.06 12.89 5.82
C LEU A 155 10.54 12.32 7.15
N LEU A 156 10.47 11.00 7.32
CA LEU A 156 10.89 10.30 8.54
C LEU A 156 12.40 10.39 8.74
N LYS A 157 13.18 10.19 7.69
CA LYS A 157 14.63 10.32 7.74
C LYS A 157 15.07 11.74 8.11
N LYS A 158 14.43 12.77 7.52
CA LYS A 158 14.66 14.17 7.86
C LYS A 158 14.31 14.50 9.33
N ALA A 159 13.35 13.78 9.90
CA ALA A 159 12.94 13.92 11.30
C ALA A 159 13.80 13.07 12.28
N GLY A 160 14.89 12.43 11.79
CA GLY A 160 15.83 11.66 12.60
C GLY A 160 15.43 10.22 12.87
N TYR A 161 14.43 9.69 12.16
CA TYR A 161 14.13 8.26 12.20
C TYR A 161 15.08 7.47 11.31
N ILE A 162 15.46 6.28 11.75
CA ILE A 162 16.38 5.37 11.07
C ILE A 162 15.61 4.09 10.69
N ALA A 163 15.81 3.62 9.48
CA ALA A 163 15.38 2.31 9.02
C ALA A 163 16.36 1.79 7.96
N ASN A 164 16.50 0.48 7.86
CA ASN A 164 17.16 -0.17 6.72
C ASN A 164 16.29 0.00 5.46
N ASN A 165 16.91 -0.10 4.30
CA ASN A 165 16.21 -0.05 3.02
C ASN A 165 15.11 -1.12 2.95
N GLY A 166 13.95 -0.76 2.44
CA GLY A 166 12.78 -1.64 2.35
C GLY A 166 12.09 -1.98 3.67
N LYS A 167 12.64 -1.56 4.80
CA LYS A 167 12.01 -1.79 6.09
C LYS A 167 10.78 -0.89 6.27
N ASN A 168 9.75 -1.45 6.87
CA ASN A 168 8.50 -0.74 7.12
C ASN A 168 8.44 -0.04 8.49
N THR A 169 9.35 -0.35 9.42
CA THR A 169 9.40 0.27 10.76
C THR A 169 10.60 1.20 10.87
N PHE A 170 10.35 2.40 11.31
CA PHE A 170 11.31 3.49 11.50
C PHE A 170 11.47 3.76 12.99
N SER A 171 12.71 3.99 13.43
CA SER A 171 13.05 4.13 14.85
C SER A 171 13.83 5.42 15.12
N LYS A 172 13.57 6.07 16.25
CA LYS A 172 14.41 7.12 16.82
C LYS A 172 15.43 6.62 17.86
N ILE A 173 15.29 5.36 18.28
CA ILE A 173 16.16 4.80 19.32
C ILE A 173 17.42 4.21 18.66
N PRO A 174 18.63 4.68 18.98
CA PRO A 174 19.86 4.13 18.43
C PRO A 174 19.96 2.62 18.72
N LYS A 175 20.36 1.85 17.71
CA LYS A 175 20.50 0.38 17.77
C LYS A 175 19.22 -0.42 17.98
N ASP A 176 18.05 0.24 18.16
CA ASP A 176 16.76 -0.41 18.19
C ASP A 176 16.03 -0.12 16.87
N MET A 177 15.93 -1.10 16.03
CA MET A 177 15.29 -0.96 14.71
C MET A 177 13.75 -0.96 14.77
N GLY A 178 13.16 -0.84 15.96
CA GLY A 178 11.70 -0.77 16.14
C GLY A 178 10.97 -2.09 15.93
N THR A 179 11.66 -3.17 15.65
CA THR A 179 11.09 -4.52 15.64
C THR A 179 10.90 -5.04 17.06
N SER A 180 9.77 -5.71 17.31
CA SER A 180 9.58 -6.35 18.60
C SER A 180 10.64 -7.43 18.84
N SER A 181 11.02 -7.67 20.10
CA SER A 181 11.96 -8.73 20.45
C SER A 181 11.45 -10.11 19.98
N TYR A 182 10.14 -10.33 20.00
CA TYR A 182 9.49 -11.50 19.42
C TYR A 182 9.88 -11.71 17.96
N LEU A 183 9.80 -10.67 17.13
CA LEU A 183 10.14 -10.77 15.71
C LEU A 183 11.65 -11.06 15.53
N THR A 184 12.51 -10.43 16.30
CA THR A 184 13.95 -10.68 16.28
C THR A 184 14.27 -12.14 16.67
N LYS A 185 13.69 -12.63 17.77
CA LYS A 185 13.88 -14.03 18.21
C LYS A 185 13.37 -15.01 17.15
N ARG A 186 12.21 -14.78 16.60
CA ARG A 186 11.60 -15.61 15.57
C ARG A 186 12.41 -15.67 14.28
N VAL A 187 12.87 -14.52 13.81
CA VAL A 187 13.46 -14.37 12.46
C VAL A 187 14.98 -14.58 12.50
N ILE A 188 15.68 -13.85 13.37
CA ILE A 188 17.15 -13.87 13.42
C ILE A 188 17.65 -15.02 14.29
N ASN A 189 16.98 -15.31 15.41
CA ASN A 189 17.43 -16.38 16.30
C ASN A 189 16.83 -17.74 15.97
N ALA A 190 15.96 -17.83 14.95
CA ALA A 190 15.28 -19.06 14.54
C ALA A 190 14.47 -19.74 15.66
N THR A 191 13.96 -18.96 16.62
CA THR A 191 13.21 -19.49 17.76
C THR A 191 11.81 -19.89 17.32
N SER A 192 11.38 -21.09 17.72
CA SER A 192 10.00 -21.54 17.59
C SER A 192 9.06 -20.64 18.38
N TYR A 193 7.82 -20.54 17.97
CA TYR A 193 6.81 -19.77 18.67
C TYR A 193 5.45 -20.49 18.70
N ILE A 194 4.71 -20.22 19.75
CA ILE A 194 3.35 -20.74 19.93
C ILE A 194 2.37 -19.57 19.99
N GLY A 195 1.26 -19.70 19.27
CA GLY A 195 0.18 -18.73 19.25
C GLY A 195 -1.00 -19.20 20.11
N PHE A 196 -1.45 -18.33 20.99
CA PHE A 196 -2.65 -18.54 21.80
C PHE A 196 -3.77 -17.62 21.32
N GLY A 197 -5.00 -18.12 21.34
CA GLY A 197 -6.19 -17.38 20.93
C GLY A 197 -6.73 -17.80 19.57
N LEU A 198 -7.85 -17.18 19.22
CA LEU A 198 -8.58 -17.44 17.98
C LEU A 198 -7.68 -17.20 16.75
N GLY A 199 -7.59 -18.18 15.87
CA GLY A 199 -6.84 -18.08 14.61
C GLY A 199 -5.33 -17.89 14.75
N ALA A 200 -4.77 -18.00 15.94
CA ALA A 200 -3.36 -17.76 16.19
C ALA A 200 -2.47 -18.80 15.49
N GLN A 201 -1.33 -18.34 15.01
CA GLN A 201 -0.34 -19.17 14.30
C GLN A 201 0.74 -19.64 15.26
N SER A 202 1.12 -20.91 15.17
CA SER A 202 2.30 -21.49 15.81
C SER A 202 3.26 -22.04 14.76
N PHE A 203 4.57 -22.03 15.05
CA PHE A 203 5.57 -22.59 14.15
C PHE A 203 6.75 -23.17 14.91
N CYS A 204 7.04 -24.46 14.67
CA CYS A 204 8.12 -25.19 15.32
C CYS A 204 8.75 -26.19 14.34
N GLY A 205 10.04 -26.05 14.08
CA GLY A 205 10.71 -26.86 13.06
C GLY A 205 10.08 -26.66 11.67
N ASN A 206 9.50 -27.70 11.11
CA ASN A 206 8.77 -27.67 9.83
C ASN A 206 7.25 -27.55 10.04
N TYR A 207 6.77 -27.63 11.27
CA TYR A 207 5.34 -27.64 11.56
C TYR A 207 4.77 -26.23 11.67
N LEU A 208 3.79 -25.96 10.84
CA LEU A 208 2.99 -24.75 10.88
C LEU A 208 1.59 -25.11 11.33
N ALA A 209 1.13 -24.53 12.41
CA ALA A 209 -0.21 -24.75 12.93
C ALA A 209 -1.00 -23.46 13.04
N TYR A 210 -2.32 -23.57 12.84
CA TYR A 210 -3.28 -22.50 13.08
C TYR A 210 -4.35 -22.97 14.05
N ASN A 211 -4.75 -22.11 14.96
CA ASN A 211 -5.88 -22.34 15.81
C ASN A 211 -7.21 -22.20 15.07
N LEU A 212 -8.28 -22.78 15.62
CA LEU A 212 -9.66 -22.61 15.14
C LEU A 212 -10.00 -21.13 14.98
N GLY A 213 -10.80 -20.81 13.97
CA GLY A 213 -11.18 -19.44 13.63
C GLY A 213 -10.16 -18.69 12.74
N CYS A 214 -9.13 -19.35 12.24
CA CYS A 214 -8.18 -18.73 11.33
C CYS A 214 -8.81 -18.32 9.97
N ALA A 215 -9.83 -19.04 9.52
CA ALA A 215 -10.54 -18.79 8.26
C ALA A 215 -11.93 -18.18 8.46
N ASP A 216 -12.71 -18.70 9.42
CA ASP A 216 -14.13 -18.37 9.60
C ASP A 216 -14.39 -17.35 10.71
N HIS A 217 -13.40 -17.03 11.54
CA HIS A 217 -13.51 -16.15 12.72
C HIS A 217 -14.56 -16.56 13.75
N MET A 218 -14.97 -17.84 13.75
CA MET A 218 -16.02 -18.33 14.63
C MET A 218 -15.50 -18.64 16.04
N LEU A 219 -15.83 -17.78 17.00
CA LEU A 219 -15.46 -17.91 18.40
C LEU A 219 -16.02 -19.17 19.06
N ASN A 220 -17.24 -19.59 18.74
CA ASN A 220 -17.91 -20.70 19.39
C ASN A 220 -17.13 -22.01 19.29
N LYS A 221 -16.65 -22.36 18.10
CA LYS A 221 -15.83 -23.56 17.90
C LYS A 221 -14.56 -23.55 18.75
N TYR A 222 -13.94 -22.37 18.89
CA TYR A 222 -12.75 -22.21 19.70
C TYR A 222 -13.05 -22.41 21.19
N PHE A 223 -14.14 -21.83 21.71
CA PHE A 223 -14.54 -21.99 23.09
C PHE A 223 -14.99 -23.44 23.39
N ASP A 224 -15.78 -24.05 22.51
CA ASP A 224 -16.22 -25.44 22.67
C ASP A 224 -15.00 -26.40 22.79
N ALA A 225 -13.96 -26.18 22.03
CA ALA A 225 -12.74 -26.99 22.14
C ALA A 225 -12.07 -26.78 23.51
N ILE A 226 -11.89 -25.52 23.95
CA ILE A 226 -11.27 -25.21 25.25
C ILE A 226 -12.08 -25.79 26.40
N ASP A 227 -13.40 -25.63 26.41
CA ASP A 227 -14.31 -26.09 27.47
C ASP A 227 -14.30 -27.62 27.57
N ASN A 228 -14.07 -28.32 26.45
CA ASN A 228 -13.94 -29.78 26.44
C ASN A 228 -12.50 -30.27 26.66
N GLY A 229 -11.54 -29.39 26.97
CA GLY A 229 -10.14 -29.75 27.21
C GLY A 229 -9.38 -30.18 25.96
N ILE A 230 -9.86 -29.79 24.78
CA ILE A 230 -9.27 -30.11 23.49
C ILE A 230 -8.41 -28.91 23.02
N PHE A 231 -7.21 -29.18 22.50
CA PHE A 231 -6.42 -28.11 21.87
C PHE A 231 -7.19 -27.53 20.68
N PRO A 232 -7.41 -26.20 20.63
CA PRO A 232 -8.21 -25.56 19.60
C PRO A 232 -7.44 -25.37 18.28
N ILE A 233 -6.82 -26.43 17.76
CA ILE A 233 -6.03 -26.43 16.54
C ILE A 233 -6.94 -26.75 15.37
N ASN A 234 -6.91 -25.91 14.35
CA ASN A 234 -7.66 -26.10 13.12
C ASN A 234 -6.89 -27.00 12.13
N ASP A 235 -5.60 -26.73 11.97
CA ASP A 235 -4.76 -27.42 11.01
C ASP A 235 -3.29 -27.41 11.44
N ILE A 236 -2.59 -28.49 11.10
CA ILE A 236 -1.14 -28.63 11.29
C ILE A 236 -0.56 -29.10 9.95
N ALA A 237 0.23 -28.26 9.32
CA ALA A 237 0.96 -28.59 8.10
C ALA A 237 2.41 -28.93 8.41
N ASP A 238 2.87 -30.09 7.95
CA ASP A 238 4.30 -30.43 7.85
C ASP A 238 4.81 -29.87 6.52
N LEU A 239 5.57 -28.79 6.57
CA LEU A 239 6.01 -28.07 5.39
C LEU A 239 7.27 -28.73 4.79
N PRO A 240 7.32 -28.92 3.47
CA PRO A 240 8.57 -29.24 2.78
C PRO A 240 9.65 -28.19 3.08
N ILE A 241 10.91 -28.60 3.03
CA ILE A 241 12.02 -27.72 3.41
C ILE A 241 12.08 -26.43 2.61
N GLU A 242 11.75 -26.48 1.33
CA GLU A 242 11.72 -25.32 0.43
C GLU A 242 10.67 -24.29 0.86
N GLU A 243 9.52 -24.75 1.39
CA GLU A 243 8.48 -23.87 1.93
C GLU A 243 8.92 -23.25 3.27
N VAL A 244 9.67 -24.00 4.07
CA VAL A 244 10.25 -23.49 5.33
C VAL A 244 11.29 -22.42 5.03
N HIS A 245 12.14 -22.63 4.02
CA HIS A 245 13.07 -21.62 3.51
C HIS A 245 12.35 -20.36 3.04
N ALA A 246 11.36 -20.53 2.13
CA ALA A 246 10.56 -19.43 1.60
C ALA A 246 9.92 -18.60 2.71
N LYS A 247 9.31 -19.27 3.71
CA LYS A 247 8.71 -18.63 4.87
C LYS A 247 9.73 -17.87 5.71
N ALA A 248 10.88 -18.46 5.98
CA ALA A 248 11.92 -17.83 6.78
C ALA A 248 12.50 -16.58 6.07
N LEU A 249 12.82 -16.69 4.80
CA LEU A 249 13.38 -15.60 4.00
C LEU A 249 12.37 -14.46 3.83
N SER A 250 11.10 -14.77 3.53
CA SER A 250 10.05 -13.75 3.42
C SER A 250 9.93 -12.89 4.68
N VAL A 251 10.10 -13.47 5.87
CA VAL A 251 10.04 -12.73 7.13
C VAL A 251 11.34 -11.95 7.40
N MET A 252 12.49 -12.39 6.89
CA MET A 252 13.76 -11.63 7.01
C MET A 252 13.67 -10.28 6.29
N PHE A 253 12.92 -10.17 5.23
CA PHE A 253 12.68 -8.89 4.54
C PHE A 253 11.96 -7.82 5.39
N TYR A 254 11.35 -8.19 6.53
CA TYR A 254 10.90 -7.19 7.52
C TYR A 254 12.07 -6.41 8.14
N PHE A 255 13.30 -6.93 8.04
CA PHE A 255 14.51 -6.25 8.48
C PHE A 255 15.25 -5.54 7.36
N GLY A 256 14.82 -5.74 6.10
CA GLY A 256 15.48 -5.20 4.90
C GLY A 256 16.75 -5.95 4.49
N PHE A 257 17.03 -7.10 5.10
CA PHE A 257 18.21 -7.92 4.80
C PHE A 257 17.98 -9.41 5.09
N ILE A 258 18.84 -10.23 4.53
CA ILE A 258 18.96 -11.65 4.83
C ILE A 258 20.24 -11.85 5.65
N SER A 259 20.15 -12.55 6.79
CA SER A 259 21.30 -12.93 7.61
C SER A 259 21.76 -14.33 7.23
N MET A 260 23.03 -14.43 6.79
CA MET A 260 23.66 -15.71 6.46
C MET A 260 23.78 -16.62 7.69
N LYS A 261 24.15 -16.03 8.83
CA LYS A 261 24.26 -16.76 10.09
C LYS A 261 22.91 -17.26 10.61
N ALA A 262 21.86 -16.46 10.46
CA ALA A 262 20.51 -16.89 10.84
C ALA A 262 20.02 -18.04 9.97
N PHE A 263 20.25 -17.98 8.66
CA PHE A 263 19.94 -19.06 7.72
C PHE A 263 20.70 -20.33 8.08
N LYS A 264 22.01 -20.25 8.21
CA LYS A 264 22.86 -21.39 8.57
C LYS A 264 22.49 -22.00 9.92
N LYS A 265 22.21 -21.17 10.92
CA LYS A 265 21.76 -21.63 12.25
C LYS A 265 20.46 -22.42 12.18
N ARG A 266 19.54 -21.97 11.33
CA ARG A 266 18.20 -22.57 11.21
C ARG A 266 18.21 -23.86 10.42
N PHE A 267 18.93 -23.90 9.30
CA PHE A 267 18.84 -24.95 8.30
C PHE A 267 20.08 -25.86 8.26
N ASN A 268 21.15 -25.48 8.94
CA ASN A 268 22.46 -26.11 8.84
C ASN A 268 23.02 -26.16 7.40
N GLU A 269 22.57 -25.22 6.55
CA GLU A 269 22.94 -25.07 5.16
C GLU A 269 23.58 -23.71 4.93
N ASP A 270 24.44 -23.62 3.90
CA ASP A 270 25.02 -22.34 3.52
C ASP A 270 24.11 -21.63 2.51
N PHE A 271 23.72 -20.40 2.80
CA PHE A 271 22.79 -19.65 1.95
C PHE A 271 23.31 -19.48 0.51
N LYS A 272 24.64 -19.35 0.37
CA LYS A 272 25.27 -19.20 -0.97
C LYS A 272 25.19 -20.48 -1.79
N ASP A 273 25.25 -21.64 -1.14
CA ASP A 273 25.16 -22.92 -1.82
C ASP A 273 23.72 -23.17 -2.30
N VAL A 274 22.73 -22.76 -1.51
CA VAL A 274 21.31 -22.97 -1.85
C VAL A 274 20.79 -21.93 -2.86
N TYR A 275 21.19 -20.66 -2.71
CA TYR A 275 20.61 -19.53 -3.47
C TYR A 275 21.64 -18.76 -4.31
N GLY A 276 22.72 -19.42 -4.74
CA GLY A 276 23.80 -18.79 -5.52
C GLY A 276 23.32 -18.05 -6.77
N ALA A 277 22.41 -18.65 -7.54
CA ALA A 277 21.84 -18.02 -8.73
C ALA A 277 21.03 -16.77 -8.42
N GLN A 278 20.23 -16.80 -7.34
CA GLN A 278 19.46 -15.63 -6.89
C GLN A 278 20.37 -14.50 -6.41
N ILE A 279 21.43 -14.85 -5.68
CA ILE A 279 22.44 -13.88 -5.21
C ILE A 279 23.09 -13.20 -6.41
N GLU A 280 23.58 -13.97 -7.38
CA GLU A 280 24.21 -13.45 -8.58
C GLU A 280 23.27 -12.52 -9.36
N PHE A 281 22.01 -12.92 -9.57
CA PHE A 281 20.99 -12.09 -10.20
C PHE A 281 20.79 -10.77 -9.45
N LEU A 282 20.59 -10.84 -8.13
CA LEU A 282 20.31 -9.67 -7.31
C LEU A 282 21.48 -8.68 -7.26
N GLN A 283 22.73 -9.18 -7.24
CA GLN A 283 23.92 -8.34 -7.29
C GLN A 283 24.15 -7.72 -8.67
N ASN A 284 24.02 -8.51 -9.74
CA ASN A 284 24.18 -8.02 -11.12
C ASN A 284 23.18 -6.91 -11.47
N HIS A 285 21.97 -6.97 -10.90
CA HIS A 285 20.93 -5.96 -11.09
C HIS A 285 20.92 -4.88 -10.01
N ARG A 286 21.91 -4.84 -9.11
CA ARG A 286 22.04 -3.87 -8.02
C ARG A 286 20.81 -3.80 -7.10
N LEU A 287 20.13 -4.92 -6.90
CA LEU A 287 18.94 -5.01 -6.05
C LEU A 287 19.30 -5.29 -4.59
N MET A 288 20.35 -6.08 -4.38
CA MET A 288 20.89 -6.37 -3.04
C MET A 288 22.42 -6.42 -3.08
N GLU A 289 23.05 -6.14 -1.95
CA GLU A 289 24.50 -6.15 -1.80
C GLU A 289 24.92 -6.71 -0.43
N TYR A 290 26.13 -7.29 -0.34
CA TYR A 290 26.72 -7.64 0.93
C TYR A 290 27.30 -6.39 1.59
N VAL A 291 26.82 -6.05 2.79
CA VAL A 291 27.38 -4.97 3.62
C VAL A 291 28.44 -5.50 4.59
N ASP A 292 28.38 -6.78 4.93
CA ASP A 292 29.36 -7.55 5.67
C ASP A 292 29.23 -9.04 5.37
N GLU A 293 29.98 -9.91 6.08
CA GLU A 293 29.97 -11.37 5.87
C GLU A 293 28.63 -12.04 6.20
N ASP A 294 27.83 -11.42 7.06
CA ASP A 294 26.53 -11.93 7.52
C ASP A 294 25.34 -11.33 6.79
N THR A 295 25.46 -10.10 6.32
CA THR A 295 24.32 -9.27 5.95
C THR A 295 24.25 -9.04 4.45
N PHE A 296 23.25 -9.62 3.80
CA PHE A 296 22.88 -9.38 2.42
C PHE A 296 21.66 -8.45 2.39
N MET A 297 21.87 -7.17 2.08
CA MET A 297 20.92 -6.08 2.30
C MET A 297 20.35 -5.55 0.99
N LEU A 298 19.09 -5.11 1.02
CA LEU A 298 18.48 -4.35 -0.07
C LEU A 298 19.24 -3.03 -0.30
N THR A 299 19.49 -2.71 -1.56
CA THR A 299 19.88 -1.35 -1.96
C THR A 299 18.66 -0.43 -1.93
N ASP A 300 18.85 0.90 -2.07
CA ASP A 300 17.73 1.84 -2.26
C ASP A 300 16.88 1.45 -3.48
N TYR A 301 17.52 1.04 -4.58
CA TYR A 301 16.84 0.57 -5.78
C TYR A 301 16.11 -0.75 -5.54
N GLY A 302 16.72 -1.71 -4.84
CA GLY A 302 16.10 -2.98 -4.47
C GLY A 302 14.88 -2.80 -3.58
N ALA A 303 14.89 -1.83 -2.67
CA ALA A 303 13.75 -1.54 -1.79
C ALA A 303 12.49 -1.17 -2.59
N ALA A 304 12.62 -0.43 -3.69
CA ALA A 304 11.51 -0.13 -4.59
C ALA A 304 10.95 -1.38 -5.32
N HIS A 305 11.75 -2.45 -5.40
CA HIS A 305 11.42 -3.71 -6.07
C HIS A 305 11.18 -4.88 -5.10
N LEU A 306 11.06 -4.59 -3.80
CA LEU A 306 10.95 -5.59 -2.72
C LEU A 306 9.95 -6.71 -3.03
N TYR A 307 8.77 -6.37 -3.52
CA TYR A 307 7.71 -7.34 -3.82
C TYR A 307 8.02 -8.23 -5.03
N GLY A 308 8.95 -7.85 -5.89
CA GLY A 308 9.49 -8.71 -6.95
C GLY A 308 10.68 -9.57 -6.49
N ILE A 309 11.40 -9.11 -5.46
CA ILE A 309 12.57 -9.81 -4.92
C ILE A 309 12.15 -11.00 -4.04
N ILE A 310 11.19 -10.81 -3.14
CA ILE A 310 10.75 -11.85 -2.21
C ILE A 310 10.36 -13.16 -2.93
N PRO A 311 9.59 -13.15 -4.03
CA PRO A 311 9.21 -14.37 -4.73
C PRO A 311 10.38 -15.15 -5.35
N LEU A 312 11.54 -14.55 -5.55
CA LEU A 312 12.73 -15.27 -6.04
C LEU A 312 13.19 -16.37 -5.09
N PHE A 313 12.75 -16.32 -3.84
CA PHE A 313 13.06 -17.29 -2.79
C PHE A 313 11.89 -18.23 -2.49
N TYR A 314 10.79 -18.16 -3.25
CA TYR A 314 9.69 -19.09 -3.09
C TYR A 314 9.98 -20.42 -3.77
N SER A 315 9.38 -21.49 -3.27
CA SER A 315 9.41 -22.79 -3.94
C SER A 315 8.68 -22.70 -5.29
N GLU A 316 9.05 -23.59 -6.21
CA GLU A 316 8.35 -23.72 -7.50
C GLU A 316 6.85 -23.99 -7.29
N ARG A 317 6.51 -24.80 -6.30
CA ARG A 317 5.12 -25.08 -5.93
C ARG A 317 4.38 -23.78 -5.54
N SER A 318 4.95 -22.97 -4.61
CA SER A 318 4.34 -21.72 -4.20
C SER A 318 4.17 -20.74 -5.36
N ILE A 319 5.14 -20.66 -6.26
CA ILE A 319 5.07 -19.82 -7.47
C ILE A 319 3.93 -20.29 -8.37
N ASN A 320 3.83 -21.58 -8.65
CA ASN A 320 2.79 -22.16 -9.49
C ASN A 320 1.40 -21.98 -8.89
N GLU A 321 1.25 -22.14 -7.56
CA GLU A 321 -0.01 -21.86 -6.86
C GLU A 321 -0.41 -20.37 -6.94
N MET A 322 0.55 -19.45 -6.84
CA MET A 322 0.29 -18.02 -7.00
C MET A 322 -0.19 -17.68 -8.42
N PHE A 323 0.43 -18.26 -9.45
CA PHE A 323 -0.03 -18.07 -10.84
C PHE A 323 -1.42 -18.65 -11.06
N ALA A 324 -1.69 -19.85 -10.59
CA ALA A 324 -3.01 -20.46 -10.69
C ALA A 324 -4.10 -19.68 -9.95
N MET A 325 -3.76 -19.05 -8.83
CA MET A 325 -4.66 -18.12 -8.13
C MET A 325 -4.90 -16.84 -8.93
N SER A 326 -3.86 -16.29 -9.54
CA SER A 326 -3.96 -15.08 -10.37
C SER A 326 -4.81 -15.34 -11.61
N GLU A 327 -4.64 -16.48 -12.28
CA GLU A 327 -5.46 -16.89 -13.42
C GLU A 327 -6.94 -17.05 -13.06
N ARG A 328 -7.22 -17.69 -11.91
CA ARG A 328 -8.60 -17.81 -11.41
C ARG A 328 -9.22 -16.45 -11.14
N TRP A 329 -8.45 -15.52 -10.56
CA TRP A 329 -8.92 -14.17 -10.29
C TRP A 329 -9.15 -13.36 -11.57
N LEU A 330 -8.25 -13.45 -12.56
CA LEU A 330 -8.38 -12.76 -13.86
C LEU A 330 -9.58 -13.30 -14.68
N ASN A 331 -9.96 -14.55 -14.46
CA ASN A 331 -11.10 -15.19 -15.12
C ASN A 331 -12.41 -15.12 -14.30
N ASP A 332 -12.42 -14.41 -13.16
CA ASP A 332 -13.61 -14.24 -12.32
C ASP A 332 -14.58 -13.20 -12.92
N LYS A 333 -15.41 -13.65 -13.87
CA LYS A 333 -16.44 -12.83 -14.52
C LYS A 333 -17.42 -12.20 -13.52
N LYS A 334 -17.73 -12.89 -12.43
CA LYS A 334 -18.64 -12.37 -11.41
C LYS A 334 -17.99 -11.23 -10.60
N GLY A 335 -16.69 -11.33 -10.34
CA GLY A 335 -15.91 -10.24 -9.74
C GLY A 335 -15.85 -9.00 -10.64
N GLU A 336 -15.69 -9.21 -11.95
CA GLU A 336 -15.72 -8.14 -12.95
C GLU A 336 -17.08 -7.43 -13.01
N GLU A 337 -18.19 -8.20 -13.04
CA GLU A 337 -19.54 -7.63 -13.01
C GLU A 337 -19.77 -6.78 -11.75
N ILE A 338 -19.42 -7.29 -10.57
CA ILE A 338 -19.53 -6.55 -9.29
C ILE A 338 -18.66 -5.30 -9.28
N PHE A 339 -17.46 -5.37 -9.89
CA PHE A 339 -16.59 -4.21 -10.03
C PHE A 339 -17.22 -3.14 -10.89
N LEU A 340 -17.74 -3.51 -12.08
CA LEU A 340 -18.37 -2.58 -13.02
C LEU A 340 -19.62 -1.93 -12.44
N GLU A 341 -20.43 -2.68 -11.67
CA GLU A 341 -21.60 -2.14 -10.97
C GLU A 341 -21.24 -1.07 -9.92
N LYS A 342 -20.06 -1.21 -9.28
CA LYS A 342 -19.59 -0.31 -8.21
C LYS A 342 -18.62 0.77 -8.71
N TYR A 343 -18.21 0.69 -9.97
CA TYR A 343 -17.24 1.60 -10.55
C TYR A 343 -17.81 3.03 -10.65
N ASP A 344 -17.27 3.91 -9.83
CA ASP A 344 -17.62 5.34 -9.92
C ASP A 344 -16.66 6.06 -10.87
N ARG A 345 -17.12 6.27 -12.08
CA ARG A 345 -16.40 7.03 -13.11
C ARG A 345 -16.08 8.47 -12.66
N LYS A 346 -16.88 9.05 -11.74
CA LYS A 346 -16.70 10.43 -11.26
C LYS A 346 -15.64 10.55 -10.17
N ALA A 347 -15.14 9.41 -9.64
CA ALA A 347 -14.05 9.42 -8.68
C ALA A 347 -12.70 9.86 -9.26
N TYR A 348 -12.61 10.00 -10.59
CA TYR A 348 -11.40 10.45 -11.28
C TYR A 348 -11.61 11.81 -11.93
N ASP A 349 -10.67 12.74 -11.70
CA ASP A 349 -10.60 13.97 -12.47
C ASP A 349 -10.44 13.61 -13.96
N ALA A 350 -11.39 14.00 -14.78
CA ALA A 350 -11.33 13.77 -16.21
C ALA A 350 -11.19 15.11 -16.95
N PRO A 351 -10.30 15.20 -17.95
CA PRO A 351 -10.24 16.37 -18.80
C PRO A 351 -11.48 16.42 -19.69
N SER A 352 -11.93 17.62 -20.01
CA SER A 352 -12.79 17.82 -21.18
C SER A 352 -11.97 17.61 -22.45
N ILE A 353 -12.52 16.91 -23.42
CA ILE A 353 -11.87 16.70 -24.71
C ILE A 353 -12.41 17.72 -25.70
N ALA A 354 -11.53 18.44 -26.39
CA ALA A 354 -11.87 19.37 -27.44
C ALA A 354 -11.15 19.01 -28.74
N VAL A 355 -11.74 19.35 -29.86
CA VAL A 355 -11.17 19.23 -31.21
C VAL A 355 -10.92 20.59 -31.79
N ASP A 356 -9.78 20.77 -32.45
CA ASP A 356 -9.40 21.96 -33.18
C ASP A 356 -9.03 21.58 -34.62
N LEU A 357 -9.46 22.37 -35.64
CA LEU A 357 -9.21 22.04 -37.04
C LEU A 357 -8.36 23.12 -37.72
N ILE A 358 -7.23 22.67 -38.26
CA ILE A 358 -6.36 23.48 -39.15
C ILE A 358 -6.82 23.22 -40.59
N VAL A 359 -7.72 24.06 -41.09
CA VAL A 359 -8.21 23.93 -42.46
C VAL A 359 -7.41 24.84 -43.38
N LEU A 360 -6.73 24.26 -44.34
CA LEU A 360 -5.92 24.96 -45.32
C LEU A 360 -6.67 25.05 -46.67
N ASN A 361 -6.43 26.13 -47.41
CA ASN A 361 -6.88 26.20 -48.80
C ASN A 361 -6.02 25.26 -49.69
N LYS A 362 -6.41 25.08 -50.94
CA LYS A 362 -5.81 24.13 -51.89
C LYS A 362 -4.31 24.26 -52.06
N ASP A 363 -3.77 25.47 -52.12
CA ASP A 363 -2.35 25.76 -52.24
C ASP A 363 -1.61 25.87 -50.91
N LYS A 364 -2.33 25.63 -49.81
CA LYS A 364 -1.82 25.68 -48.42
C LYS A 364 -1.22 27.03 -48.00
N SER A 365 -1.61 28.12 -48.71
CA SER A 365 -1.11 29.47 -48.41
C SER A 365 -1.96 30.19 -47.35
N LYS A 366 -3.17 29.73 -47.06
CA LYS A 366 -4.11 30.32 -46.08
C LYS A 366 -4.69 29.27 -45.16
N VAL A 367 -4.96 29.71 -43.93
CA VAL A 367 -5.67 28.92 -42.91
C VAL A 367 -7.02 29.55 -42.62
N LEU A 368 -8.04 28.72 -42.47
CA LEU A 368 -9.37 29.15 -42.06
C LEU A 368 -9.38 29.50 -40.58
N LEU A 369 -9.89 30.68 -40.25
CA LEU A 369 -10.15 31.09 -38.87
C LEU A 369 -11.60 31.56 -38.77
N ILE A 370 -12.19 31.34 -37.62
CA ILE A 370 -13.52 31.82 -37.23
C ILE A 370 -13.41 32.91 -36.18
N THR A 371 -14.42 33.74 -36.04
CA THR A 371 -14.53 34.70 -34.94
C THR A 371 -15.29 34.05 -33.81
N ARG A 372 -14.70 33.97 -32.62
CA ARG A 372 -15.38 33.38 -31.46
C ARG A 372 -16.62 34.18 -31.07
N GLY A 373 -17.76 33.49 -30.97
CA GLY A 373 -19.06 34.06 -30.56
C GLY A 373 -19.28 34.09 -29.04
N SER A 374 -18.41 33.41 -28.24
CA SER A 374 -18.60 33.26 -26.79
C SER A 374 -17.29 33.35 -26.00
N HIS A 375 -17.41 33.54 -24.67
CA HIS A 375 -16.28 33.48 -23.76
C HIS A 375 -15.72 32.04 -23.60
N PRO A 376 -14.43 31.90 -23.28
CA PRO A 376 -13.39 32.94 -23.19
C PRO A 376 -12.96 33.45 -24.57
N TYR A 377 -12.43 34.67 -24.61
CA TYR A 377 -11.86 35.31 -25.81
C TYR A 377 -12.90 35.60 -26.90
N VAL A 378 -14.10 36.09 -26.54
CA VAL A 378 -15.11 36.53 -27.48
C VAL A 378 -14.57 37.59 -28.46
N ASN A 379 -14.90 37.51 -29.75
CA ASN A 379 -14.42 38.34 -30.85
C ASN A 379 -12.94 38.13 -31.27
N TYR A 380 -12.23 37.17 -30.67
CA TYR A 380 -10.92 36.77 -31.15
C TYR A 380 -11.03 35.75 -32.30
N LEU A 381 -10.02 35.72 -33.16
CA LEU A 381 -9.89 34.70 -34.18
C LEU A 381 -9.40 33.38 -33.56
N ALA A 382 -10.01 32.29 -33.98
CA ALA A 382 -9.67 30.94 -33.53
C ALA A 382 -9.75 29.95 -34.69
N LEU A 383 -9.16 28.79 -34.50
CA LEU A 383 -9.43 27.62 -35.35
C LEU A 383 -10.87 27.17 -35.13
N PRO A 384 -11.56 26.65 -36.16
CA PRO A 384 -12.84 25.95 -35.96
C PRO A 384 -12.65 24.80 -35.00
N GLY A 385 -13.63 24.57 -34.10
CA GLY A 385 -13.55 23.48 -33.17
C GLY A 385 -14.39 23.65 -31.91
N GLY A 386 -14.60 22.59 -31.20
CA GLY A 386 -15.45 22.55 -30.01
C GLY A 386 -15.23 21.33 -29.16
N PHE A 387 -16.17 21.03 -28.28
CA PHE A 387 -16.05 19.91 -27.37
C PHE A 387 -16.60 18.61 -27.98
N TYR A 388 -15.88 17.51 -27.69
CA TYR A 388 -16.41 16.18 -27.93
C TYR A 388 -17.63 15.93 -27.03
N GLN A 389 -18.69 15.47 -27.62
CA GLN A 389 -20.00 15.24 -26.98
C GLN A 389 -20.29 13.75 -26.88
N ASN A 390 -21.15 13.37 -25.95
CA ASN A 390 -21.58 11.99 -25.79
C ASN A 390 -22.41 11.42 -26.96
N THR A 391 -22.84 12.29 -27.87
CA THR A 391 -23.54 11.96 -29.11
C THR A 391 -22.61 11.74 -30.29
N ASP A 392 -21.31 12.02 -30.13
CA ASP A 392 -20.31 11.83 -31.17
C ASP A 392 -19.78 10.39 -31.10
N ASP A 393 -19.83 9.64 -32.20
CA ASP A 393 -19.36 8.25 -32.24
C ASP A 393 -17.84 8.16 -32.07
N THR A 394 -17.10 9.09 -32.68
CA THR A 394 -15.62 9.18 -32.59
C THR A 394 -15.17 10.64 -32.48
N ILE A 395 -13.90 10.83 -32.10
CA ILE A 395 -13.28 12.18 -32.02
C ILE A 395 -13.17 12.81 -33.40
N GLU A 396 -12.90 12.00 -34.44
CA GLU A 396 -12.86 12.43 -35.84
C GLU A 396 -14.24 12.91 -36.30
N TYR A 397 -15.30 12.20 -35.87
CA TYR A 397 -16.68 12.63 -36.13
C TYR A 397 -16.96 13.97 -35.48
N ALA A 398 -16.60 14.18 -34.22
CA ALA A 398 -16.71 15.45 -33.51
C ALA A 398 -15.99 16.57 -34.27
N ALA A 399 -14.77 16.32 -34.76
CA ALA A 399 -14.02 17.30 -35.55
C ALA A 399 -14.73 17.68 -36.87
N ALA A 400 -15.26 16.70 -37.58
CA ALA A 400 -16.02 16.92 -38.81
C ALA A 400 -17.34 17.68 -38.54
N ARG A 401 -18.05 17.34 -37.45
CA ARG A 401 -19.28 18.00 -37.02
C ARG A 401 -19.04 19.48 -36.67
N GLU A 402 -18.08 19.77 -35.82
CA GLU A 402 -17.74 21.15 -35.41
C GLU A 402 -17.33 22.01 -36.64
N LEU A 403 -16.55 21.45 -37.56
CA LEU A 403 -16.19 22.14 -38.79
C LEU A 403 -17.42 22.47 -39.64
N LEU A 404 -18.34 21.52 -39.79
CA LEU A 404 -19.58 21.72 -40.56
C LEU A 404 -20.46 22.76 -39.91
N GLU A 405 -20.65 22.70 -38.59
CA GLU A 405 -21.49 23.61 -37.82
C GLU A 405 -20.99 25.06 -37.88
N GLU A 406 -19.68 25.26 -37.70
CA GLU A 406 -19.11 26.62 -37.64
C GLU A 406 -18.77 27.23 -38.99
N THR A 407 -18.60 26.43 -40.03
CA THR A 407 -18.08 26.93 -41.32
C THR A 407 -18.89 26.48 -42.54
N SER A 408 -19.82 25.55 -42.37
CA SER A 408 -20.54 24.88 -43.46
C SER A 408 -19.61 24.09 -44.42
N ILE A 409 -18.41 23.80 -44.02
CA ILE A 409 -17.43 23.00 -44.78
C ILE A 409 -17.50 21.57 -44.32
N SER A 410 -17.72 20.65 -45.25
CA SER A 410 -17.70 19.20 -45.00
C SER A 410 -16.40 18.60 -45.51
N VAL A 411 -15.66 17.97 -44.62
CA VAL A 411 -14.41 17.22 -44.91
C VAL A 411 -14.45 15.90 -44.14
N ASN A 412 -14.00 14.86 -44.79
CA ASN A 412 -13.78 13.59 -44.08
C ASN A 412 -12.51 13.68 -43.24
N ILE A 413 -12.63 13.49 -41.94
CA ILE A 413 -11.52 13.50 -40.97
C ILE A 413 -11.27 12.07 -40.55
N THR A 414 -10.01 11.66 -40.57
CA THR A 414 -9.52 10.33 -40.15
C THR A 414 -8.33 10.48 -39.22
N GLU A 415 -7.85 9.41 -38.62
CA GLU A 415 -6.65 9.38 -37.79
C GLU A 415 -5.41 9.93 -38.52
N GLU A 416 -5.33 9.76 -39.84
CA GLU A 416 -4.22 10.27 -40.66
C GLU A 416 -4.16 11.81 -40.67
N ASN A 417 -5.24 12.48 -40.34
CA ASN A 417 -5.33 13.94 -40.26
C ASN A 417 -4.83 14.48 -38.91
N LEU A 418 -4.50 13.63 -37.93
CA LEU A 418 -4.03 14.04 -36.61
C LEU A 418 -2.68 14.78 -36.70
N VAL A 419 -2.66 15.98 -36.11
CA VAL A 419 -1.44 16.81 -36.06
C VAL A 419 -0.82 16.82 -34.68
N LYS A 420 -1.63 17.04 -33.64
CA LYS A 420 -1.13 17.23 -32.29
C LYS A 420 -2.19 16.99 -31.23
N ILE A 421 -1.75 16.46 -30.09
CA ILE A 421 -2.52 16.41 -28.84
C ILE A 421 -1.86 17.37 -27.83
N SER A 422 -2.64 18.26 -27.25
CA SER A 422 -2.21 19.23 -26.23
C SER A 422 -2.95 19.01 -24.94
N SER A 423 -2.23 18.63 -23.86
CA SER A 423 -2.81 18.18 -22.58
C SER A 423 -2.40 18.99 -21.35
N SER A 424 -1.74 20.15 -21.51
CA SER A 424 -1.31 21.00 -20.39
C SER A 424 -2.51 21.53 -19.59
N LYS A 425 -2.56 21.26 -18.27
CA LYS A 425 -3.67 21.64 -17.37
C LYS A 425 -3.91 23.15 -17.28
N ALA A 426 -2.88 23.98 -17.47
CA ALA A 426 -2.98 25.43 -17.31
C ALA A 426 -3.27 26.19 -18.62
N ARG A 427 -3.49 25.47 -19.72
CA ARG A 427 -3.64 26.07 -21.07
C ARG A 427 -4.99 26.74 -21.25
N ASP A 428 -6.04 26.15 -20.74
CA ASP A 428 -7.42 26.64 -20.91
C ASP A 428 -7.94 27.23 -19.60
N PRO A 429 -8.44 28.47 -19.58
CA PRO A 429 -8.94 29.09 -18.37
C PRO A 429 -10.23 28.43 -17.83
N ARG A 430 -10.91 27.60 -18.62
CA ARG A 430 -12.12 26.87 -18.18
C ARG A 430 -11.79 25.63 -17.35
N GLY A 431 -10.52 25.17 -17.35
CA GLY A 431 -10.06 24.02 -16.59
C GLY A 431 -9.14 23.09 -17.37
N TRP A 432 -9.12 21.81 -16.97
CA TRP A 432 -8.30 20.82 -17.66
C TRP A 432 -8.97 20.37 -18.97
N VAL A 433 -8.45 20.88 -20.09
CA VAL A 433 -8.89 20.56 -21.44
C VAL A 433 -7.77 19.90 -22.22
N VAL A 434 -8.04 18.75 -22.81
CA VAL A 434 -7.17 18.09 -23.80
C VAL A 434 -7.70 18.45 -25.19
N SER A 435 -6.91 19.17 -26.00
CA SER A 435 -7.24 19.49 -27.38
C SER A 435 -6.54 18.55 -28.34
N ILE A 436 -7.29 18.07 -29.32
CA ILE A 436 -6.82 17.19 -30.38
C ILE A 436 -6.96 17.96 -31.70
N ALA A 437 -5.83 18.29 -32.33
CA ALA A 437 -5.79 19.08 -33.54
C ALA A 437 -5.68 18.19 -34.78
N TYR A 438 -6.58 18.39 -35.72
CA TYR A 438 -6.59 17.74 -37.04
C TYR A 438 -6.29 18.74 -38.13
N MET A 439 -5.67 18.29 -39.24
CA MET A 439 -5.40 19.10 -40.42
C MET A 439 -6.22 18.58 -41.62
N ALA A 440 -6.87 19.49 -42.29
CA ALA A 440 -7.61 19.21 -43.52
C ALA A 440 -7.30 20.22 -44.61
N VAL A 441 -7.48 19.84 -45.88
CA VAL A 441 -7.36 20.72 -47.02
C VAL A 441 -8.75 20.87 -47.67
N SER A 442 -9.28 22.08 -47.70
CA SER A 442 -10.54 22.34 -48.37
C SER A 442 -10.28 22.74 -49.83
N TYR A 443 -10.99 22.10 -50.73
CA TYR A 443 -10.98 22.40 -52.18
C TYR A 443 -12.06 23.44 -52.56
N THR A 444 -12.94 23.81 -51.66
CA THR A 444 -13.88 24.91 -51.82
C THR A 444 -13.18 26.26 -51.63
N HIS A 445 -13.61 27.26 -52.37
CA HIS A 445 -13.02 28.61 -52.29
C HIS A 445 -13.27 29.21 -50.88
N LEU A 446 -12.25 29.23 -50.06
CA LEU A 446 -12.20 30.05 -48.85
C LEU A 446 -12.06 31.51 -49.31
N ARG A 447 -13.15 32.30 -49.19
CA ARG A 447 -13.13 33.74 -49.44
C ARG A 447 -12.56 34.51 -48.25
#